data_b359adab6bddde25a4b120df8ffa367e
#
_entry.id   b359adab6bddde25a4b120df8ffa367e
#
_cell.length_a   1.000
_cell.length_b   1.000
_cell.length_c   1.000
_cell.angle_alpha   90.00
_cell.angle_beta   90.00
_cell.angle_gamma   90.00
#
_symmetry.space_group_name_H-M   'P 1'
#
loop_
_entity.id
_entity.type
_entity.pdbx_description
1 polymer ?
#
loop_
_entity_poly.entity_id
_entity_poly.type
_entity_poly.pdbx_seq_one_letter_code
_entity_poly.pdbx_strand_id
1 'polypeptide(L)'
;MYKYYKGETDAISNYKMVTKRSNNKINTNFLKKFINEEVAYSLANKITYTSRLGDEKIINDLEYYTCHWSKKHDSDLLRYTLLFGFCYELYYVKNNEMKVRIIKPTDGCHYENEDGETIYFFREFKKDFKDDIYIDVYDKEYIYHFDSNFKEIEKPTVNNIFNGNVPISIC
;
A
#
# COMPACT_ATOMS: atom_id res chain seq x y z
N MET A 1 -10.26 -5.66 11.32
CA MET A 1 -8.87 -5.63 11.77
C MET A 1 -8.26 -4.23 11.76
N TYR A 2 -8.35 -3.46 10.67
CA TYR A 2 -7.74 -2.10 10.57
C TYR A 2 -8.28 -1.08 11.60
N LYS A 3 -9.58 -1.07 11.90
CA LYS A 3 -10.14 -0.25 12.99
C LYS A 3 -9.51 -0.60 14.35
N TYR A 4 -9.35 -1.89 14.63
CA TYR A 4 -8.71 -2.35 15.86
C TYR A 4 -7.23 -1.93 15.94
N TYR A 5 -6.51 -2.01 14.81
CA TYR A 5 -5.14 -1.48 14.70
C TYR A 5 -5.06 0.04 14.96
N LYS A 6 -6.09 0.80 14.58
CA LYS A 6 -6.19 2.23 14.90
C LYS A 6 -6.56 2.50 16.35
N GLY A 7 -6.98 1.48 17.10
CA GLY A 7 -7.48 1.62 18.46
C GLY A 7 -8.97 1.94 18.55
N GLU A 8 -9.69 1.80 17.45
CA GLU A 8 -11.12 2.02 17.36
C GLU A 8 -11.85 0.68 17.63
N THR A 9 -12.28 0.43 18.88
CA THR A 9 -13.02 -0.79 19.24
C THR A 9 -14.47 -0.47 19.53
N ASP A 10 -15.38 -1.09 18.79
CA ASP A 10 -16.83 -0.91 18.95
C ASP A 10 -17.31 -1.32 20.36
N ALA A 11 -16.69 -2.34 20.98
CA ALA A 11 -17.00 -2.77 22.32
C ALA A 11 -16.78 -1.67 23.38
N ILE A 12 -15.71 -0.87 23.24
CA ILE A 12 -15.40 0.23 24.15
C ILE A 12 -16.23 1.46 23.83
N SER A 13 -16.42 1.77 22.56
CA SER A 13 -17.22 2.93 22.11
C SER A 13 -18.70 2.77 22.49
N ASN A 14 -19.26 1.58 22.33
CA ASN A 14 -20.66 1.28 22.57
C ASN A 14 -20.98 0.91 24.03
N TYR A 15 -19.96 0.74 24.88
CA TYR A 15 -20.16 0.41 26.27
C TYR A 15 -20.87 1.53 27.02
N LYS A 16 -22.08 1.23 27.52
CA LYS A 16 -22.87 2.12 28.39
C LYS A 16 -22.71 1.67 29.83
N MET A 17 -22.27 2.58 30.66
CA MET A 17 -22.08 2.31 32.07
C MET A 17 -23.43 2.17 32.82
N VAL A 18 -23.55 1.15 33.64
CA VAL A 18 -24.76 0.89 34.44
C VAL A 18 -24.74 1.63 35.79
N THR A 19 -23.58 2.16 36.20
CA THR A 19 -23.41 2.83 37.51
C THR A 19 -22.93 4.27 37.35
N LYS A 20 -23.20 5.13 38.37
CA LYS A 20 -22.79 6.57 38.37
C LYS A 20 -21.30 6.81 38.69
N ARG A 21 -20.44 5.78 38.65
CA ARG A 21 -19.01 5.92 38.94
C ARG A 21 -18.25 6.42 37.69
N SER A 22 -17.08 7.04 37.89
CA SER A 22 -16.23 7.48 36.78
C SER A 22 -15.85 6.31 35.88
N ASN A 23 -16.05 6.43 34.59
CA ASN A 23 -15.75 5.41 33.61
C ASN A 23 -14.51 5.81 32.78
N ASN A 24 -13.35 5.34 33.19
CA ASN A 24 -12.14 5.53 32.41
C ASN A 24 -12.06 4.45 31.35
N LYS A 25 -12.42 4.79 30.12
CA LYS A 25 -12.29 3.90 28.97
C LYS A 25 -10.83 3.86 28.54
N ILE A 26 -10.10 2.83 28.94
CA ILE A 26 -8.71 2.62 28.52
C ILE A 26 -8.72 1.66 27.34
N ASN A 27 -8.27 2.16 26.19
CA ASN A 27 -8.10 1.35 24.99
C ASN A 27 -6.65 0.86 24.87
N THR A 28 -6.43 -0.43 25.06
CA THR A 28 -5.13 -1.06 24.88
C THR A 28 -5.04 -1.63 23.47
N ASN A 29 -4.12 -1.10 22.66
CA ASN A 29 -3.93 -1.52 21.27
C ASN A 29 -2.75 -2.50 21.16
N PHE A 30 -2.93 -3.73 21.61
CA PHE A 30 -1.91 -4.77 21.55
C PHE A 30 -1.53 -5.14 20.11
N LEU A 31 -2.50 -5.18 19.18
CA LEU A 31 -2.22 -5.48 17.78
C LEU A 31 -1.22 -4.49 17.18
N LYS A 32 -1.43 -3.20 17.41
CA LYS A 32 -0.49 -2.17 16.95
C LYS A 32 0.88 -2.32 17.57
N LYS A 33 0.93 -2.67 18.86
CA LYS A 33 2.19 -2.91 19.56
C LYS A 33 2.94 -4.08 18.93
N PHE A 34 2.31 -5.23 18.78
CA PHE A 34 2.93 -6.43 18.20
C PHE A 34 3.41 -6.21 16.77
N ILE A 35 2.59 -5.60 15.91
CA ILE A 35 3.00 -5.28 14.53
C ILE A 35 4.20 -4.33 14.52
N ASN A 36 4.21 -3.30 15.37
CA ASN A 36 5.34 -2.38 15.42
C ASN A 36 6.62 -3.04 15.95
N GLU A 37 6.52 -3.93 16.93
CA GLU A 37 7.65 -4.70 17.45
C GLU A 37 8.20 -5.66 16.38
N GLU A 38 7.33 -6.36 15.64
CA GLU A 38 7.73 -7.25 14.56
C GLU A 38 8.41 -6.50 13.41
N VAL A 39 7.84 -5.37 12.98
CA VAL A 39 8.46 -4.50 11.97
C VAL A 39 9.81 -3.99 12.43
N ALA A 40 9.93 -3.53 13.68
CA ALA A 40 11.19 -3.04 14.23
C ALA A 40 12.24 -4.14 14.33
N TYR A 41 11.87 -5.34 14.72
CA TYR A 41 12.77 -6.49 14.80
C TYR A 41 13.24 -6.94 13.42
N SER A 42 12.32 -7.13 12.49
CA SER A 42 12.62 -7.64 11.14
C SER A 42 13.46 -6.66 10.32
N LEU A 43 13.30 -5.35 10.55
CA LEU A 43 14.01 -4.29 9.82
C LEU A 43 15.07 -3.60 10.69
N ALA A 44 15.52 -4.23 11.78
CA ALA A 44 16.60 -3.73 12.62
C ALA A 44 17.90 -3.55 11.82
N ASN A 45 18.14 -4.42 10.86
CA ASN A 45 19.25 -4.36 9.90
C ASN A 45 18.74 -3.95 8.52
N LYS A 46 19.56 -3.24 7.78
CA LYS A 46 19.29 -2.89 6.39
C LYS A 46 19.16 -4.17 5.55
N ILE A 47 18.14 -4.23 4.67
CA ILE A 47 18.02 -5.30 3.69
C ILE A 47 19.22 -5.23 2.74
N THR A 48 19.88 -6.36 2.53
CA THR A 48 21.00 -6.51 1.60
C THR A 48 20.64 -7.53 0.54
N TYR A 49 20.91 -7.19 -0.70
CA TYR A 49 20.68 -8.05 -1.85
C TYR A 49 21.98 -8.75 -2.23
N THR A 50 21.91 -10.04 -2.54
CA THR A 50 23.05 -10.82 -2.98
C THR A 50 22.70 -11.60 -4.23
N SER A 51 23.62 -11.67 -5.21
CA SER A 51 23.45 -12.49 -6.40
C SER A 51 23.89 -13.93 -6.13
N ARG A 52 23.04 -14.91 -6.44
CA ARG A 52 23.38 -16.34 -6.37
C ARG A 52 24.51 -16.74 -7.34
N LEU A 53 24.60 -16.03 -8.46
CA LEU A 53 25.58 -16.27 -9.52
C LEU A 53 26.80 -15.37 -9.44
N GLY A 54 26.87 -14.48 -8.42
CA GLY A 54 27.96 -13.51 -8.28
C GLY A 54 27.91 -12.37 -9.29
N ASP A 55 26.75 -12.11 -9.89
CA ASP A 55 26.59 -11.01 -10.85
C ASP A 55 26.41 -9.69 -10.12
N GLU A 56 27.49 -8.93 -10.01
CA GLU A 56 27.52 -7.62 -9.37
C GLU A 56 26.73 -6.56 -10.15
N LYS A 57 26.59 -6.71 -11.48
CA LYS A 57 25.84 -5.75 -12.30
C LYS A 57 24.36 -5.74 -11.92
N ILE A 58 23.76 -6.91 -11.75
CA ILE A 58 22.35 -7.02 -11.33
C ILE A 58 22.15 -6.38 -9.96
N ILE A 59 23.10 -6.55 -9.03
CA ILE A 59 23.03 -5.94 -7.70
C ILE A 59 23.10 -4.41 -7.79
N ASN A 60 24.04 -3.88 -8.57
CA ASN A 60 24.19 -2.44 -8.77
C ASN A 60 22.96 -1.82 -9.44
N ASP A 61 22.39 -2.47 -10.44
CA ASP A 61 21.15 -2.03 -11.11
C ASP A 61 19.97 -2.02 -10.11
N LEU A 62 19.83 -3.06 -9.31
CA LEU A 62 18.80 -3.13 -8.26
C LEU A 62 18.96 -2.03 -7.22
N GLU A 63 20.17 -1.80 -6.72
CA GLU A 63 20.46 -0.72 -5.77
C GLU A 63 20.18 0.66 -6.37
N TYR A 64 20.51 0.86 -7.65
CA TYR A 64 20.22 2.09 -8.36
C TYR A 64 18.71 2.39 -8.41
N TYR A 65 17.88 1.41 -8.73
CA TYR A 65 16.43 1.60 -8.77
C TYR A 65 15.82 1.77 -7.37
N THR A 66 16.27 1.01 -6.39
CA THR A 66 15.72 1.04 -5.04
C THR A 66 16.16 2.26 -4.22
N CYS A 67 17.29 2.92 -4.57
CA CYS A 67 17.76 4.11 -3.86
C CYS A 67 16.78 5.30 -3.94
N HIS A 68 15.91 5.32 -4.95
CA HIS A 68 14.90 6.37 -5.14
C HIS A 68 13.58 6.09 -4.42
N TRP A 69 13.46 4.95 -3.76
CA TRP A 69 12.27 4.57 -3.00
C TRP A 69 12.16 5.33 -1.67
N SER A 70 10.97 5.37 -1.12
CA SER A 70 10.75 5.98 0.19
C SER A 70 11.55 5.25 1.27
N LYS A 71 12.16 5.99 2.19
CA LYS A 71 12.81 5.41 3.39
C LYS A 71 11.86 4.58 4.27
N LYS A 72 10.57 4.76 4.11
CA LYS A 72 9.52 4.00 4.83
C LYS A 72 8.98 2.81 4.03
N HIS A 73 9.48 2.59 2.80
CA HIS A 73 8.97 1.58 1.90
C HIS A 73 8.87 0.21 2.59
N ASP A 74 9.99 -0.36 3.02
CA ASP A 74 10.04 -1.70 3.62
C ASP A 74 9.19 -1.80 4.89
N SER A 75 9.21 -0.74 5.73
CA SER A 75 8.44 -0.74 6.97
C SER A 75 6.93 -0.63 6.74
N ASP A 76 6.51 0.09 5.70
CA ASP A 76 5.09 0.19 5.35
C ASP A 76 4.63 -1.08 4.63
N LEU A 77 5.46 -1.66 3.75
CA LEU A 77 5.23 -2.94 3.10
C LEU A 77 4.98 -4.04 4.15
N LEU A 78 5.95 -4.28 5.04
CA LEU A 78 5.85 -5.31 6.06
C LEU A 78 4.67 -5.06 7.01
N ARG A 79 4.46 -3.81 7.45
CA ARG A 79 3.34 -3.43 8.32
C ARG A 79 1.99 -3.77 7.72
N TYR A 80 1.78 -3.43 6.44
CA TYR A 80 0.49 -3.69 5.80
C TYR A 80 0.31 -5.15 5.43
N THR A 81 1.37 -5.85 5.06
CA THR A 81 1.33 -7.31 4.86
C THR A 81 0.97 -8.04 6.16
N LEU A 82 1.56 -7.68 7.29
CA LEU A 82 1.20 -8.24 8.60
C LEU A 82 -0.24 -7.91 9.02
N LEU A 83 -0.72 -6.71 8.66
CA LEU A 83 -2.04 -6.25 9.07
C LEU A 83 -3.17 -6.83 8.22
N PHE A 84 -2.97 -6.95 6.91
CA PHE A 84 -4.01 -7.32 5.95
C PHE A 84 -3.82 -8.71 5.35
N GLY A 85 -2.64 -9.32 5.48
CA GLY A 85 -2.22 -10.55 4.82
C GLY A 85 -1.54 -10.32 3.47
N PHE A 86 -1.75 -9.17 2.87
CA PHE A 86 -1.11 -8.73 1.62
C PHE A 86 -1.19 -7.21 1.48
N CYS A 87 -0.42 -6.63 0.56
CA CYS A 87 -0.56 -5.25 0.10
C CYS A 87 -0.07 -5.12 -1.34
N TYR A 88 -0.20 -3.94 -1.91
CA TYR A 88 0.20 -3.68 -3.29
C TYR A 88 1.38 -2.72 -3.34
N GLU A 89 2.31 -2.99 -4.24
CA GLU A 89 3.32 -2.04 -4.70
C GLU A 89 2.90 -1.49 -6.06
N LEU A 90 2.59 -0.21 -6.13
CA LEU A 90 2.29 0.49 -7.38
C LEU A 90 3.55 1.20 -7.87
N TYR A 91 4.03 0.80 -9.04
CA TYR A 91 5.20 1.37 -9.68
C TYR A 91 4.81 2.54 -10.59
N TYR A 92 5.60 3.60 -10.58
CA TYR A 92 5.40 4.76 -11.44
C TYR A 92 6.72 5.47 -11.70
N VAL A 93 6.79 6.25 -12.81
CA VAL A 93 7.95 7.09 -13.09
C VAL A 93 7.62 8.54 -12.80
N LYS A 94 8.49 9.19 -12.05
CA LYS A 94 8.42 10.63 -11.77
C LYS A 94 9.82 11.23 -11.86
N ASN A 95 9.96 12.31 -12.65
CA ASN A 95 11.25 12.97 -12.89
C ASN A 95 12.32 12.01 -13.46
N ASN A 96 11.93 11.12 -14.35
CA ASN A 96 12.78 10.08 -14.94
C ASN A 96 13.37 9.08 -13.92
N GLU A 97 12.78 8.97 -12.73
CA GLU A 97 13.14 8.01 -11.69
C GLU A 97 11.99 7.05 -11.47
N MET A 98 12.28 5.73 -11.38
CA MET A 98 11.30 4.73 -10.99
C MET A 98 11.03 4.85 -9.49
N LYS A 99 9.78 4.99 -9.14
CA LYS A 99 9.30 5.08 -7.76
C LYS A 99 8.24 4.03 -7.50
N VAL A 100 8.10 3.69 -6.23
CA VAL A 100 7.08 2.74 -5.77
C VAL A 100 6.23 3.39 -4.68
N ARG A 101 4.97 3.03 -4.65
CA ARG A 101 4.02 3.44 -3.62
C ARG A 101 3.30 2.23 -3.07
N ILE A 102 3.32 2.09 -1.75
CA ILE A 102 2.58 1.04 -1.07
C ILE A 102 1.10 1.42 -0.97
N ILE A 103 0.23 0.56 -1.48
CA ILE A 103 -1.24 0.72 -1.44
C ILE A 103 -1.82 -0.36 -0.54
N LYS A 104 -2.62 0.06 0.43
CA LYS A 104 -3.33 -0.87 1.31
C LYS A 104 -4.49 -1.53 0.58
N PRO A 105 -4.89 -2.76 0.95
CA PRO A 105 -6.08 -3.41 0.41
C PRO A 105 -7.39 -2.64 0.64
N THR A 106 -7.39 -1.66 1.57
CA THR A 106 -8.53 -0.74 1.76
C THR A 106 -8.62 0.36 0.73
N ASP A 107 -7.52 0.65 0.06
CA ASP A 107 -7.37 1.80 -0.86
C ASP A 107 -7.11 1.32 -2.30
N GLY A 108 -7.07 0.00 -2.53
CA GLY A 108 -6.90 -0.58 -3.86
C GLY A 108 -7.41 -2.01 -3.95
N CYS A 109 -7.80 -2.41 -5.15
CA CYS A 109 -8.14 -3.78 -5.49
C CYS A 109 -7.69 -4.11 -6.91
N HIS A 110 -7.44 -5.38 -7.16
CA HIS A 110 -7.08 -5.88 -8.49
C HIS A 110 -8.16 -6.83 -9.01
N TYR A 111 -8.19 -6.97 -10.32
CA TYR A 111 -9.01 -7.95 -11.02
C TYR A 111 -8.11 -8.83 -11.87
N GLU A 112 -8.24 -10.13 -11.68
CA GLU A 112 -7.48 -11.17 -12.39
C GLU A 112 -8.36 -11.93 -13.37
N ASN A 113 -7.76 -12.43 -14.46
CA ASN A 113 -8.40 -13.38 -15.35
C ASN A 113 -8.37 -14.80 -14.77
N GLU A 114 -8.91 -15.77 -15.52
CA GLU A 114 -8.93 -17.18 -15.13
C GLU A 114 -7.52 -17.79 -15.01
N ASP A 115 -6.52 -17.21 -15.67
CA ASP A 115 -5.11 -17.64 -15.64
C ASP A 115 -4.32 -17.02 -14.47
N GLY A 116 -4.96 -16.17 -13.64
CA GLY A 116 -4.31 -15.48 -12.52
C GLY A 116 -3.48 -14.26 -12.93
N GLU A 117 -3.67 -13.75 -14.16
CA GLU A 117 -3.02 -12.52 -14.58
C GLU A 117 -3.85 -11.31 -14.18
N THR A 118 -3.21 -10.31 -13.58
CA THR A 118 -3.87 -9.03 -13.27
C THR A 118 -4.19 -8.26 -14.55
N ILE A 119 -5.49 -8.00 -14.77
CA ILE A 119 -6.00 -7.25 -15.93
C ILE A 119 -6.19 -5.79 -15.57
N TYR A 120 -6.76 -5.51 -14.39
CA TYR A 120 -7.00 -4.16 -13.92
C TYR A 120 -6.56 -4.00 -12.46
N PHE A 121 -6.11 -2.80 -12.15
CA PHE A 121 -5.90 -2.38 -10.77
C PHE A 121 -6.64 -1.08 -10.51
N PHE A 122 -7.43 -1.04 -9.47
CA PHE A 122 -8.21 0.12 -9.03
C PHE A 122 -7.54 0.71 -7.80
N ARG A 123 -7.34 2.01 -7.79
CA ARG A 123 -6.79 2.74 -6.66
C ARG A 123 -7.70 3.89 -6.29
N GLU A 124 -8.18 3.89 -5.04
CA GLU A 124 -8.88 5.02 -4.43
C GLU A 124 -7.89 5.90 -3.67
N PHE A 125 -7.98 7.22 -3.83
CA PHE A 125 -7.15 8.16 -3.09
C PHE A 125 -7.78 9.54 -2.97
N LYS A 126 -7.28 10.33 -2.01
CA LYS A 126 -7.60 11.75 -1.89
C LYS A 126 -6.41 12.58 -2.35
N LYS A 127 -6.66 13.66 -3.07
CA LYS A 127 -5.62 14.66 -3.36
C LYS A 127 -5.41 15.52 -2.12
N ASP A 128 -4.20 16.01 -1.93
CA ASP A 128 -3.83 16.83 -0.78
C ASP A 128 -4.78 18.04 -0.62
N PHE A 129 -5.22 18.26 0.61
CA PHE A 129 -6.13 19.36 1.00
C PHE A 129 -7.55 19.34 0.40
N LYS A 130 -7.95 18.23 -0.23
CA LYS A 130 -9.32 18.02 -0.71
C LYS A 130 -9.93 16.77 -0.10
N ASP A 131 -11.21 16.85 0.22
CA ASP A 131 -11.97 15.70 0.71
C ASP A 131 -12.52 14.82 -0.43
N ASP A 132 -12.38 15.27 -1.67
CA ASP A 132 -12.84 14.56 -2.83
C ASP A 132 -12.08 13.26 -3.02
N ILE A 133 -12.80 12.20 -3.31
CA ILE A 133 -12.26 10.88 -3.61
C ILE A 133 -12.01 10.80 -5.12
N TYR A 134 -10.85 10.31 -5.49
CA TYR A 134 -10.43 10.04 -6.87
C TYR A 134 -10.16 8.57 -7.03
N ILE A 135 -10.44 8.03 -8.23
CA ILE A 135 -10.22 6.65 -8.57
C ILE A 135 -9.36 6.59 -9.83
N ASP A 136 -8.19 5.98 -9.72
CA ASP A 136 -7.36 5.64 -10.87
C ASP A 136 -7.55 4.16 -11.21
N VAL A 137 -7.76 3.86 -12.48
CA VAL A 137 -7.84 2.48 -13.00
C VAL A 137 -6.67 2.25 -13.93
N TYR A 138 -5.86 1.28 -13.61
CA TYR A 138 -4.67 0.90 -14.37
C TYR A 138 -4.97 -0.35 -15.17
N ASP A 139 -4.72 -0.31 -16.46
CA ASP A 139 -4.66 -1.49 -17.32
C ASP A 139 -3.24 -1.66 -17.92
N LYS A 140 -3.09 -2.54 -18.90
CA LYS A 140 -1.80 -2.83 -19.55
C LYS A 140 -1.28 -1.65 -20.40
N GLU A 141 -2.17 -0.74 -20.83
CA GLU A 141 -1.83 0.33 -21.79
C GLU A 141 -2.10 1.74 -21.24
N TYR A 142 -3.16 1.89 -20.41
CA TYR A 142 -3.66 3.19 -19.97
C TYR A 142 -3.89 3.26 -18.47
N ILE A 143 -3.94 4.49 -17.99
CA ILE A 143 -4.40 4.87 -16.66
C ILE A 143 -5.59 5.79 -16.84
N TYR A 144 -6.75 5.39 -16.37
CA TYR A 144 -8.00 6.15 -16.44
C TYR A 144 -8.26 6.86 -15.12
N HIS A 145 -8.73 8.09 -15.17
CA HIS A 145 -8.92 8.96 -14.00
C HIS A 145 -10.40 9.28 -13.82
N PHE A 146 -10.95 8.88 -12.67
CA PHE A 146 -12.37 9.06 -12.34
C PHE A 146 -12.55 9.82 -11.02
N ASP A 147 -13.73 10.47 -10.88
CA ASP A 147 -14.23 10.93 -9.60
C ASP A 147 -14.92 9.79 -8.81
N SER A 148 -15.42 10.11 -7.60
CA SER A 148 -16.14 9.17 -6.74
C SER A 148 -17.42 8.59 -7.36
N ASN A 149 -17.94 9.18 -8.43
CA ASN A 149 -19.13 8.74 -9.16
C ASN A 149 -18.78 7.99 -10.44
N PHE A 150 -17.52 7.60 -10.64
CA PHE A 150 -16.99 6.98 -11.86
C PHE A 150 -17.18 7.83 -13.13
N LYS A 151 -17.22 9.15 -12.96
CA LYS A 151 -17.19 10.08 -14.09
C LYS A 151 -15.75 10.39 -14.44
N GLU A 152 -15.37 10.26 -15.71
CA GLU A 152 -14.05 10.59 -16.22
C GLU A 152 -13.73 12.09 -15.99
N ILE A 153 -12.58 12.36 -15.36
CA ILE A 153 -12.14 13.72 -15.00
C ILE A 153 -11.14 14.23 -16.01
N GLU A 154 -10.24 13.36 -16.46
CA GLU A 154 -9.12 13.69 -17.35
C GLU A 154 -9.01 12.60 -18.43
N LYS A 155 -8.38 12.93 -19.55
CA LYS A 155 -8.09 11.93 -20.60
C LYS A 155 -7.17 10.85 -20.05
N PRO A 156 -7.33 9.60 -20.48
CA PRO A 156 -6.43 8.53 -20.08
C PRO A 156 -4.96 8.85 -20.35
N THR A 157 -4.10 8.55 -19.40
CA THR A 157 -2.65 8.66 -19.57
C THR A 157 -2.08 7.32 -19.97
N VAL A 158 -1.05 7.34 -20.84
CA VAL A 158 -0.48 6.10 -21.37
C VAL A 158 0.44 5.44 -20.35
N ASN A 159 0.28 4.14 -20.17
CA ASN A 159 1.11 3.31 -19.28
C ASN A 159 2.22 2.60 -20.07
N ASN A 160 3.12 3.36 -20.71
CA ASN A 160 4.17 2.82 -21.59
C ASN A 160 5.33 2.11 -20.89
N ILE A 161 5.42 2.25 -19.56
CA ILE A 161 6.67 2.02 -18.84
C ILE A 161 6.82 0.54 -18.49
N PHE A 162 5.71 -0.18 -18.40
CA PHE A 162 5.66 -1.54 -17.87
C PHE A 162 5.46 -2.62 -18.94
N ASN A 163 5.77 -2.28 -20.20
CA ASN A 163 5.82 -3.22 -21.32
C ASN A 163 4.58 -4.13 -21.43
N GLY A 164 3.40 -3.50 -21.37
CA GLY A 164 2.12 -4.21 -21.49
C GLY A 164 1.68 -4.96 -20.23
N ASN A 165 2.18 -4.60 -19.06
CA ASN A 165 1.72 -5.13 -17.78
C ASN A 165 1.05 -4.04 -16.93
N VAL A 166 0.14 -4.44 -16.07
CA VAL A 166 -0.39 -3.55 -15.03
C VAL A 166 0.74 -3.26 -14.02
N PRO A 167 0.99 -1.98 -13.66
CA PRO A 167 2.19 -1.58 -12.93
C PRO A 167 2.11 -1.88 -11.42
N ILE A 168 1.70 -3.07 -11.05
CA ILE A 168 1.59 -3.49 -9.63
C ILE A 168 2.30 -4.80 -9.35
N SER A 169 2.69 -4.96 -8.09
CA SER A 169 3.06 -6.23 -7.47
C SER A 169 2.17 -6.47 -6.26
N ILE A 170 1.80 -7.71 -6.03
CA ILE A 170 1.05 -8.16 -4.84
C ILE A 170 2.04 -8.83 -3.91
N CYS A 171 2.17 -8.31 -2.68
CA CYS A 171 3.17 -8.73 -1.69
C CYS A 171 2.51 -9.30 -0.44
#